data_de5e589f95c5f7c6d8ac61471bc94cf4
#
_entry.id   de5e589f95c5f7c6d8ac61471bc94cf4
#
_cell.length_a   1.000
_cell.length_b   1.000
_cell.length_c   1.000
_cell.angle_alpha   90.00
_cell.angle_beta   90.00
_cell.angle_gamma   90.00
#
_symmetry.space_group_name_H-M   'P 1'
#
loop_
_entity.id
_entity.type
_entity.pdbx_description
1 polymer ?
#
loop_
_entity_poly.entity_id
_entity_poly.type
_entity_poly.pdbx_seq_one_letter_code
_entity_poly.pdbx_strand_id
1 'polypeptide(L)'
;MTRDDDVTTQDVDPVLRCTSLDAGYHRRPVVRNLNLEVRPGEILSILGSNGAGKTTSLLAMAGLLRPFAGQVTIGGKPVNYKQPFRAARSGIQLVPSDRCLFTALSVADNISFGRRGKDALNEALEYFPELEKRLRVPARALSGGEQQMLVLARAMVASPRVILIDELSTGLAPVVVQKILPVVRRIADEKQTAVILVEQHVHMALQVADRAMVLAHGDVVLERSAANLRRDPDLLTESYLGRTA
;
A
#
# COMPACT_ATOMS: atom_id res chain seq x y z
N MET A 1 -8.13 17.54 -23.93
CA MET A 1 -8.93 16.36 -23.56
C MET A 1 -8.56 15.24 -24.51
N THR A 2 -7.42 14.61 -24.27
CA THR A 2 -6.90 13.49 -25.05
C THR A 2 -6.74 12.31 -24.09
N ARG A 3 -7.69 11.38 -24.17
CA ARG A 3 -7.53 10.03 -23.62
C ARG A 3 -6.63 9.29 -24.60
N ASP A 4 -5.38 9.04 -24.22
CA ASP A 4 -4.55 8.07 -24.93
C ASP A 4 -4.98 6.66 -24.48
N ASP A 5 -5.65 5.98 -25.40
CA ASP A 5 -5.97 4.57 -25.35
C ASP A 5 -4.67 3.77 -25.53
N ASP A 6 -4.11 3.24 -24.46
CA ASP A 6 -3.30 2.03 -24.55
C ASP A 6 -3.08 1.36 -23.18
N VAL A 7 -4.17 0.93 -22.54
CA VAL A 7 -4.11 -0.13 -21.54
C VAL A 7 -5.16 -1.14 -21.96
N THR A 8 -4.74 -2.24 -22.56
CA THR A 8 -5.55 -3.46 -22.67
C THR A 8 -5.88 -3.90 -21.25
N THR A 9 -6.89 -3.28 -20.66
CA THR A 9 -7.46 -3.69 -19.38
C THR A 9 -8.16 -4.99 -19.60
N GLN A 10 -7.55 -6.09 -19.12
CA GLN A 10 -8.29 -7.32 -18.89
C GLN A 10 -9.53 -6.98 -18.07
N ASP A 11 -10.66 -7.56 -18.46
CA ASP A 11 -12.02 -7.33 -17.90
C ASP A 11 -12.14 -7.98 -16.49
N VAL A 12 -11.20 -7.65 -15.59
CA VAL A 12 -11.15 -8.17 -14.22
C VAL A 12 -11.67 -7.10 -13.28
N ASP A 13 -12.71 -7.43 -12.54
CA ASP A 13 -13.31 -6.53 -11.55
C ASP A 13 -12.26 -6.05 -10.52
N PRO A 14 -12.26 -4.75 -10.17
CA PRO A 14 -11.36 -4.21 -9.18
C PRO A 14 -11.65 -4.81 -7.80
N VAL A 15 -10.58 -5.17 -7.09
CA VAL A 15 -10.68 -5.71 -5.73
C VAL A 15 -10.91 -4.64 -4.68
N LEU A 16 -10.41 -3.42 -4.93
CA LEU A 16 -10.68 -2.23 -4.13
C LEU A 16 -11.08 -1.08 -5.06
N ARG A 17 -12.13 -0.34 -4.68
CA ARG A 17 -12.58 0.87 -5.38
C ARG A 17 -12.92 1.96 -4.37
N CYS A 18 -12.45 3.17 -4.64
CA CYS A 18 -12.89 4.41 -4.00
C CYS A 18 -13.71 5.20 -5.01
N THR A 19 -14.86 5.72 -4.57
CA THR A 19 -15.74 6.54 -5.41
C THR A 19 -16.05 7.84 -4.69
N SER A 20 -15.63 8.98 -5.28
CA SER A 20 -15.85 10.34 -4.77
C SER A 20 -15.54 10.47 -3.29
N LEU A 21 -14.40 9.90 -2.85
CA LEU A 21 -14.05 9.78 -1.44
C LEU A 21 -13.52 11.11 -0.90
N ASP A 22 -14.22 11.67 0.09
CA ASP A 22 -13.75 12.81 0.90
C ASP A 22 -13.38 12.32 2.30
N ALA A 23 -12.12 12.50 2.71
CA ALA A 23 -11.64 12.05 4.00
C ALA A 23 -10.75 13.11 4.69
N GLY A 24 -10.76 13.13 6.02
CA GLY A 24 -9.99 14.08 6.79
C GLY A 24 -10.34 14.06 8.27
N TYR A 25 -9.97 15.13 9.00
CA TYR A 25 -10.09 15.22 10.46
C TYR A 25 -10.84 16.49 10.85
N HIS A 26 -11.57 16.43 11.98
CA HIS A 26 -12.28 17.60 12.56
C HIS A 26 -13.17 18.35 11.55
N ARG A 27 -13.88 17.61 10.67
CA ARG A 27 -14.71 18.12 9.58
C ARG A 27 -13.95 18.93 8.51
N ARG A 28 -12.62 18.82 8.48
CA ARG A 28 -11.78 19.43 7.43
C ARG A 28 -11.33 18.32 6.49
N PRO A 29 -11.71 18.36 5.20
CA PRO A 29 -11.24 17.39 4.23
C PRO A 29 -9.75 17.60 3.97
N VAL A 30 -8.99 16.51 4.05
CA VAL A 30 -7.57 16.43 3.67
C VAL A 30 -7.45 15.83 2.29
N VAL A 31 -8.38 14.95 1.93
CA VAL A 31 -8.49 14.32 0.62
C VAL A 31 -9.88 14.61 0.09
N ARG A 32 -9.98 15.00 -1.18
CA ARG A 32 -11.21 15.38 -1.85
C ARG A 32 -11.42 14.58 -3.12
N ASN A 33 -12.67 14.13 -3.31
CA ASN A 33 -13.14 13.48 -4.54
C ASN A 33 -12.19 12.41 -5.07
N LEU A 34 -11.55 11.64 -4.16
CA LEU A 34 -10.62 10.60 -4.57
C LEU A 34 -11.39 9.46 -5.26
N ASN A 35 -11.03 9.23 -6.51
CA ASN A 35 -11.52 8.14 -7.32
C ASN A 35 -10.34 7.27 -7.71
N LEU A 36 -10.36 6.01 -7.31
CA LEU A 36 -9.36 5.02 -7.73
C LEU A 36 -9.93 3.62 -7.70
N GLU A 37 -9.33 2.75 -8.47
CA GLU A 37 -9.56 1.31 -8.41
C GLU A 37 -8.26 0.56 -8.58
N VAL A 38 -8.18 -0.61 -7.95
CA VAL A 38 -7.01 -1.50 -8.04
C VAL A 38 -7.48 -2.92 -8.27
N ARG A 39 -6.85 -3.58 -9.22
CA ARG A 39 -7.16 -4.96 -9.64
C ARG A 39 -6.29 -5.98 -8.92
N PRO A 40 -6.70 -7.27 -8.89
CA PRO A 40 -5.84 -8.33 -8.38
C PRO A 40 -4.47 -8.32 -9.08
N GLY A 41 -3.39 -8.45 -8.31
CA GLY A 41 -2.02 -8.45 -8.83
C GLY A 41 -1.46 -7.07 -9.21
N GLU A 42 -2.28 -6.01 -9.19
CA GLU A 42 -1.86 -4.66 -9.55
C GLU A 42 -1.18 -3.95 -8.36
N ILE A 43 -0.11 -3.21 -8.65
CA ILE A 43 0.51 -2.25 -7.73
C ILE A 43 0.20 -0.84 -8.21
N LEU A 44 -0.65 -0.13 -7.46
CA LEU A 44 -0.88 1.30 -7.63
C LEU A 44 -0.02 2.08 -6.64
N SER A 45 0.83 2.98 -7.12
CA SER A 45 1.55 3.89 -6.25
C SER A 45 0.81 5.22 -6.09
N ILE A 46 0.66 5.69 -4.85
CA ILE A 46 0.18 7.05 -4.53
C ILE A 46 1.39 7.88 -4.12
N LEU A 47 1.75 8.82 -4.98
CA LEU A 47 2.87 9.73 -4.82
C LEU A 47 2.39 11.09 -4.33
N GLY A 48 3.24 11.85 -3.67
CA GLY A 48 2.92 13.21 -3.22
C GLY A 48 3.82 13.66 -2.08
N SER A 49 3.87 14.97 -1.88
CA SER A 49 4.62 15.59 -0.77
C SER A 49 4.02 15.24 0.60
N ASN A 50 4.75 15.58 1.67
CA ASN A 50 4.21 15.47 3.03
C ASN A 50 2.98 16.37 3.17
N GLY A 51 1.95 15.85 3.82
CA GLY A 51 0.68 16.56 3.98
C GLY A 51 -0.25 16.50 2.76
N ALA A 52 0.11 15.85 1.65
CA ALA A 52 -0.74 15.73 0.48
C ALA A 52 -2.02 14.92 0.70
N GLY A 53 -2.12 14.14 1.80
CA GLY A 53 -3.29 13.32 2.11
C GLY A 53 -3.09 11.81 1.92
N LYS A 54 -1.88 11.36 1.60
CA LYS A 54 -1.56 9.95 1.31
C LYS A 54 -1.98 8.99 2.43
N THR A 55 -1.46 9.18 3.64
CA THR A 55 -1.82 8.38 4.83
C THR A 55 -3.32 8.48 5.15
N THR A 56 -3.93 9.66 4.99
CA THR A 56 -5.37 9.86 5.19
C THR A 56 -6.19 8.99 4.23
N SER A 57 -5.77 8.92 2.97
CA SER A 57 -6.39 8.04 1.96
C SER A 57 -6.28 6.57 2.37
N LEU A 58 -5.08 6.11 2.80
CA LEU A 58 -4.88 4.73 3.25
C LEU A 58 -5.73 4.39 4.46
N LEU A 59 -5.81 5.29 5.47
CA LEU A 59 -6.64 5.06 6.65
C LEU A 59 -8.13 4.97 6.32
N ALA A 60 -8.60 5.78 5.36
CA ALA A 60 -9.98 5.69 4.89
C ALA A 60 -10.23 4.36 4.16
N MET A 61 -9.33 3.92 3.29
CA MET A 61 -9.39 2.63 2.60
C MET A 61 -9.33 1.44 3.56
N ALA A 62 -8.50 1.53 4.60
CA ALA A 62 -8.39 0.50 5.65
C ALA A 62 -9.61 0.43 6.58
N GLY A 63 -10.59 1.33 6.46
CA GLY A 63 -11.75 1.39 7.35
C GLY A 63 -11.46 1.99 8.73
N LEU A 64 -10.29 2.60 8.92
CA LEU A 64 -9.84 3.21 10.17
C LEU A 64 -10.25 4.68 10.31
N LEU A 65 -10.47 5.35 9.19
CA LEU A 65 -10.95 6.73 9.14
C LEU A 65 -12.25 6.78 8.32
N ARG A 66 -13.35 7.18 8.98
CA ARG A 66 -14.63 7.30 8.29
C ARG A 66 -14.64 8.51 7.35
N PRO A 67 -14.92 8.33 6.06
CA PRO A 67 -15.02 9.44 5.11
C PRO A 67 -16.23 10.34 5.41
N PHE A 68 -16.13 11.58 4.94
CA PHE A 68 -17.24 12.55 5.01
C PHE A 68 -18.24 12.31 3.88
N ALA A 69 -17.74 11.93 2.69
CA ALA A 69 -18.54 11.61 1.50
C ALA A 69 -17.89 10.46 0.71
N GLY A 70 -18.64 9.93 -0.24
CA GLY A 70 -18.20 8.83 -1.07
C GLY A 70 -18.18 7.48 -0.34
N GLN A 71 -17.55 6.50 -0.96
CA GLN A 71 -17.45 5.15 -0.40
C GLN A 71 -16.19 4.43 -0.83
N VAL A 72 -15.80 3.45 -0.02
CA VAL A 72 -14.80 2.43 -0.35
C VAL A 72 -15.47 1.08 -0.42
N THR A 73 -15.19 0.31 -1.45
CA THR A 73 -15.65 -1.08 -1.59
C THR A 73 -14.47 -2.04 -1.72
N ILE A 74 -14.63 -3.27 -1.20
CA ILE A 74 -13.68 -4.38 -1.29
C ILE A 74 -14.44 -5.58 -1.84
N GLY A 75 -14.02 -6.09 -3.00
CA GLY A 75 -14.76 -7.15 -3.69
C GLY A 75 -16.22 -6.81 -3.88
N GLY A 76 -16.52 -5.57 -4.25
CA GLY A 76 -17.87 -5.04 -4.45
C GLY A 76 -18.67 -4.74 -3.17
N LYS A 77 -18.15 -5.02 -1.97
CA LYS A 77 -18.84 -4.78 -0.70
C LYS A 77 -18.36 -3.52 0.00
N PRO A 78 -19.25 -2.65 0.50
CA PRO A 78 -18.85 -1.43 1.20
C PRO A 78 -18.06 -1.71 2.49
N VAL A 79 -17.04 -0.89 2.75
CA VAL A 79 -16.30 -0.93 4.01
C VAL A 79 -17.16 -0.49 5.18
N ASN A 80 -17.11 -1.25 6.28
CA ASN A 80 -17.86 -0.95 7.48
C ASN A 80 -17.03 -0.17 8.50
N TYR A 81 -17.16 1.15 8.52
CA TYR A 81 -16.43 2.05 9.42
C TYR A 81 -16.87 2.00 10.89
N LYS A 82 -17.98 1.35 11.21
CA LYS A 82 -18.41 1.12 12.62
C LYS A 82 -17.64 -0.02 13.26
N GLN A 83 -17.06 -0.91 12.44
CA GLN A 83 -16.37 -2.12 12.88
C GLN A 83 -15.10 -2.35 12.02
N PRO A 84 -14.01 -1.60 12.28
CA PRO A 84 -12.80 -1.65 11.44
C PRO A 84 -12.21 -3.06 11.25
N PHE A 85 -12.34 -3.94 12.26
CA PHE A 85 -11.89 -5.32 12.13
C PHE A 85 -12.60 -6.11 11.01
N ARG A 86 -13.77 -5.67 10.57
CA ARG A 86 -14.46 -6.28 9.43
C ARG A 86 -13.80 -5.92 8.11
N ALA A 87 -13.19 -4.75 7.99
CA ALA A 87 -12.38 -4.39 6.82
C ALA A 87 -11.17 -5.32 6.71
N ALA A 88 -10.45 -5.56 7.81
CA ALA A 88 -9.36 -6.53 7.84
C ALA A 88 -9.84 -7.94 7.46
N ARG A 89 -10.99 -8.40 7.97
CA ARG A 89 -11.59 -9.70 7.61
C ARG A 89 -12.09 -9.79 6.18
N SER A 90 -12.38 -8.67 5.51
CA SER A 90 -12.72 -8.68 4.07
C SER A 90 -11.48 -8.73 3.18
N GLY A 91 -10.29 -8.81 3.75
CA GLY A 91 -9.04 -9.04 3.05
C GLY A 91 -8.20 -7.78 2.83
N ILE A 92 -8.38 -6.71 3.63
CA ILE A 92 -7.44 -5.58 3.66
C ILE A 92 -6.41 -5.77 4.77
N GLN A 93 -5.14 -5.53 4.46
CA GLN A 93 -4.06 -5.39 5.44
C GLN A 93 -3.38 -4.03 5.26
N LEU A 94 -3.19 -3.33 6.38
CA LEU A 94 -2.43 -2.08 6.42
C LEU A 94 -1.04 -2.35 7.01
N VAL A 95 -0.01 -1.93 6.30
CA VAL A 95 1.38 -1.84 6.75
C VAL A 95 1.67 -0.36 6.98
N PRO A 96 1.57 0.11 8.23
CA PRO A 96 1.77 1.53 8.55
C PRO A 96 3.26 1.87 8.63
N SER A 97 3.60 3.15 8.50
CA SER A 97 4.98 3.67 8.54
C SER A 97 5.69 3.39 9.88
N ASP A 98 4.96 3.35 10.99
CA ASP A 98 5.46 2.99 12.33
C ASP A 98 5.56 1.46 12.57
N ARG A 99 5.27 0.66 11.53
CA ARG A 99 5.33 -0.82 11.51
C ARG A 99 4.35 -1.55 12.43
N CYS A 100 3.90 -0.95 13.51
CA CYS A 100 2.96 -1.54 14.49
C CYS A 100 3.27 -3.01 14.84
N LEU A 101 4.54 -3.32 15.15
CA LEU A 101 4.97 -4.65 15.57
C LEU A 101 4.72 -4.87 17.08
N PHE A 102 4.46 -6.11 17.45
CA PHE A 102 4.48 -6.52 18.86
C PHE A 102 5.93 -6.66 19.29
N THR A 103 6.54 -5.57 19.75
CA THR A 103 7.99 -5.44 19.93
C THR A 103 8.58 -6.39 20.95
N ALA A 104 7.80 -6.82 21.96
CA ALA A 104 8.23 -7.77 22.97
C ALA A 104 8.10 -9.24 22.53
N LEU A 105 7.31 -9.52 21.50
CA LEU A 105 7.10 -10.87 20.98
C LEU A 105 8.19 -11.24 19.97
N SER A 106 8.42 -12.54 19.82
CA SER A 106 9.35 -13.07 18.84
C SER A 106 8.90 -12.81 17.39
N VAL A 107 9.81 -12.96 16.43
CA VAL A 107 9.49 -12.92 15.00
C VAL A 107 8.40 -13.95 14.67
N ALA A 108 8.56 -15.19 15.12
CA ALA A 108 7.58 -16.26 14.86
C ALA A 108 6.20 -15.92 15.43
N ASP A 109 6.13 -15.36 16.65
CA ASP A 109 4.86 -14.96 17.25
C ASP A 109 4.21 -13.80 16.47
N ASN A 110 4.99 -12.79 16.04
CA ASN A 110 4.47 -11.70 15.20
C ASN A 110 3.87 -12.22 13.90
N ILE A 111 4.52 -13.16 13.21
CA ILE A 111 3.99 -13.78 11.97
C ILE A 111 2.68 -14.50 12.28
N SER A 112 2.61 -15.22 13.42
CA SER A 112 1.42 -15.99 13.81
C SER A 112 0.18 -15.13 14.06
N PHE A 113 0.30 -13.82 14.26
CA PHE A 113 -0.86 -12.92 14.31
C PHE A 113 -1.52 -12.73 12.94
N GLY A 114 -0.79 -12.86 11.84
CA GLY A 114 -1.37 -12.82 10.49
C GLY A 114 -2.18 -14.08 10.21
N ARG A 115 -1.58 -15.24 10.44
CA ARG A 115 -2.19 -16.58 10.32
C ARG A 115 -1.41 -17.57 11.19
N ARG A 116 -2.12 -18.39 11.91
CA ARG A 116 -1.49 -19.41 12.77
C ARG A 116 -1.10 -20.65 11.95
N GLY A 117 -0.04 -21.34 12.40
CA GLY A 117 0.39 -22.64 11.88
C GLY A 117 1.76 -22.60 11.21
N LYS A 118 2.32 -23.80 11.02
CA LYS A 118 3.65 -23.98 10.40
C LYS A 118 3.68 -23.50 8.94
N ASP A 119 2.58 -23.66 8.21
CA ASP A 119 2.49 -23.25 6.82
C ASP A 119 2.62 -21.72 6.65
N ALA A 120 2.05 -20.95 7.58
CA ALA A 120 2.20 -19.49 7.57
C ALA A 120 3.66 -19.08 7.81
N LEU A 121 4.36 -19.77 8.72
CA LEU A 121 5.76 -19.49 8.99
C LEU A 121 6.64 -19.85 7.78
N ASN A 122 6.43 -21.03 7.20
CA ASN A 122 7.16 -21.47 6.01
C ASN A 122 6.94 -20.50 4.84
N GLU A 123 5.69 -20.10 4.61
CA GLU A 123 5.32 -19.12 3.60
C GLU A 123 6.03 -17.77 3.83
N ALA A 124 6.06 -17.28 5.08
CA ALA A 124 6.76 -16.04 5.41
C ALA A 124 8.27 -16.13 5.10
N LEU A 125 8.89 -17.27 5.40
CA LEU A 125 10.32 -17.49 5.17
C LEU A 125 10.68 -17.72 3.70
N GLU A 126 9.74 -18.18 2.88
CA GLU A 126 9.93 -18.26 1.44
C GLU A 126 10.09 -16.87 0.79
N TYR A 127 9.37 -15.87 1.28
CA TYR A 127 9.46 -14.49 0.81
C TYR A 127 10.55 -13.68 1.52
N PHE A 128 10.80 -13.97 2.80
CA PHE A 128 11.74 -13.25 3.67
C PHE A 128 12.68 -14.22 4.40
N PRO A 129 13.59 -14.90 3.69
CA PRO A 129 14.49 -15.89 4.27
C PRO A 129 15.44 -15.30 5.33
N GLU A 130 15.69 -13.99 5.29
CA GLU A 130 16.50 -13.30 6.31
C GLU A 130 15.93 -13.43 7.73
N LEU A 131 14.62 -13.64 7.85
CA LEU A 131 13.94 -13.80 9.14
C LEU A 131 14.17 -15.18 9.76
N GLU A 132 14.63 -16.18 9.01
CA GLU A 132 14.79 -17.55 9.50
C GLU A 132 15.68 -17.62 10.75
N LYS A 133 16.84 -16.96 10.69
CA LYS A 133 17.81 -16.92 11.81
C LYS A 133 17.33 -16.06 12.98
N ARG A 134 16.21 -15.34 12.82
CA ARG A 134 15.64 -14.39 13.78
C ARG A 134 14.36 -14.88 14.44
N LEU A 135 13.85 -16.05 14.12
CA LEU A 135 12.53 -16.54 14.53
C LEU A 135 12.25 -16.43 16.03
N ARG A 136 13.28 -16.66 16.86
CA ARG A 136 13.19 -16.60 18.33
C ARG A 136 13.57 -15.23 18.92
N VAL A 137 14.00 -14.29 18.08
CA VAL A 137 14.44 -12.96 18.50
C VAL A 137 13.23 -12.07 18.72
N PRO A 138 13.13 -11.30 19.82
CA PRO A 138 12.10 -10.29 19.99
C PRO A 138 12.17 -9.21 18.89
N ALA A 139 11.03 -8.78 18.37
CA ALA A 139 10.98 -7.83 17.24
C ALA A 139 11.69 -6.51 17.53
N ARG A 140 11.77 -6.07 18.80
CA ARG A 140 12.53 -4.87 19.20
C ARG A 140 14.05 -4.98 18.96
N ALA A 141 14.58 -6.20 18.87
CA ALA A 141 16.02 -6.44 18.68
C ALA A 141 16.41 -6.60 17.21
N LEU A 142 15.44 -6.50 16.31
CA LEU A 142 15.66 -6.51 14.86
C LEU A 142 16.16 -5.15 14.36
N SER A 143 16.96 -5.16 13.30
CA SER A 143 17.26 -3.96 12.52
C SER A 143 15.98 -3.38 11.88
N GLY A 144 16.01 -2.10 11.49
CA GLY A 144 14.87 -1.47 10.82
C GLY A 144 14.42 -2.22 9.56
N GLY A 145 15.35 -2.75 8.78
CA GLY A 145 15.04 -3.56 7.59
C GLY A 145 14.39 -4.90 7.95
N GLU A 146 14.92 -5.62 8.94
CA GLU A 146 14.31 -6.88 9.42
C GLU A 146 12.90 -6.63 10.01
N GLN A 147 12.68 -5.50 10.69
CA GLN A 147 11.35 -5.11 11.18
C GLN A 147 10.38 -4.84 10.01
N GLN A 148 10.86 -4.20 8.93
CA GLN A 148 10.05 -3.95 7.74
C GLN A 148 9.69 -5.25 7.02
N MET A 149 10.65 -6.17 6.89
CA MET A 149 10.38 -7.51 6.37
C MET A 149 9.35 -8.26 7.24
N LEU A 150 9.47 -8.16 8.57
CA LEU A 150 8.55 -8.81 9.51
C LEU A 150 7.11 -8.30 9.39
N VAL A 151 6.89 -6.99 9.26
CA VAL A 151 5.52 -6.46 9.12
C VAL A 151 4.91 -6.84 7.78
N LEU A 152 5.70 -6.87 6.70
CA LEU A 152 5.24 -7.34 5.39
C LEU A 152 4.92 -8.84 5.41
N ALA A 153 5.79 -9.66 6.02
CA ALA A 153 5.56 -11.09 6.21
C ALA A 153 4.24 -11.35 6.97
N ARG A 154 4.02 -10.63 8.08
CA ARG A 154 2.78 -10.72 8.86
C ARG A 154 1.55 -10.33 8.05
N ALA A 155 1.64 -9.26 7.25
CA ALA A 155 0.54 -8.82 6.39
C ALA A 155 0.23 -9.84 5.29
N MET A 156 1.25 -10.37 4.63
CA MET A 156 1.13 -11.31 3.51
C MET A 156 0.52 -12.66 3.93
N VAL A 157 0.97 -13.24 5.06
CA VAL A 157 0.48 -14.57 5.50
C VAL A 157 -0.99 -14.54 5.93
N ALA A 158 -1.57 -13.37 6.16
CA ALA A 158 -3.01 -13.21 6.36
C ALA A 158 -3.82 -13.46 5.08
N SER A 159 -3.16 -13.75 3.95
CA SER A 159 -3.75 -13.96 2.63
C SER A 159 -4.69 -12.82 2.21
N PRO A 160 -4.20 -11.57 2.21
CA PRO A 160 -5.02 -10.42 1.90
C PRO A 160 -5.36 -10.34 0.41
N ARG A 161 -6.51 -9.74 0.12
CA ARG A 161 -6.86 -9.30 -1.24
C ARG A 161 -6.16 -8.00 -1.61
N VAL A 162 -5.93 -7.15 -0.60
CA VAL A 162 -5.31 -5.83 -0.75
C VAL A 162 -4.33 -5.60 0.40
N ILE A 163 -3.11 -5.18 0.07
CA ILE A 163 -2.13 -4.64 1.03
C ILE A 163 -1.99 -3.14 0.78
N LEU A 164 -2.19 -2.36 1.83
CA LEU A 164 -1.96 -0.92 1.86
C LEU A 164 -0.63 -0.70 2.58
N ILE A 165 0.34 -0.05 1.92
CA ILE A 165 1.69 0.20 2.46
C ILE A 165 1.91 1.70 2.57
N ASP A 166 2.17 2.18 3.80
CA ASP A 166 2.45 3.58 4.06
C ASP A 166 3.95 3.78 4.27
N GLU A 167 4.61 4.44 3.30
CA GLU A 167 6.02 4.85 3.33
C GLU A 167 6.99 3.72 3.69
N LEU A 168 7.08 2.69 2.83
CA LEU A 168 7.94 1.52 3.01
C LEU A 168 9.41 1.90 3.20
N SER A 169 9.86 2.96 2.54
CA SER A 169 11.27 3.38 2.51
C SER A 169 11.70 4.20 3.74
N THR A 170 10.76 4.70 4.55
CA THR A 170 11.05 5.61 5.66
C THR A 170 11.96 4.98 6.71
N GLY A 171 13.09 5.64 6.97
CA GLY A 171 14.09 5.21 7.96
C GLY A 171 14.88 3.96 7.56
N LEU A 172 14.87 3.58 6.29
CA LEU A 172 15.65 2.47 5.76
C LEU A 172 16.78 2.93 4.84
N ALA A 173 17.89 2.20 4.87
CA ALA A 173 18.95 2.39 3.88
C ALA A 173 18.46 1.98 2.48
N PRO A 174 18.83 2.69 1.40
CA PRO A 174 18.39 2.39 0.04
C PRO A 174 18.61 0.94 -0.39
N VAL A 175 19.71 0.33 0.02
CA VAL A 175 20.03 -1.08 -0.27
C VAL A 175 19.00 -2.06 0.34
N VAL A 176 18.39 -1.71 1.46
CA VAL A 176 17.35 -2.53 2.10
C VAL A 176 16.04 -2.40 1.33
N VAL A 177 15.69 -1.18 0.94
CA VAL A 177 14.48 -0.92 0.13
C VAL A 177 14.56 -1.65 -1.21
N GLN A 178 15.71 -1.63 -1.87
CA GLN A 178 15.97 -2.37 -3.12
C GLN A 178 15.80 -3.89 -2.98
N LYS A 179 15.98 -4.44 -1.79
CA LYS A 179 15.69 -5.87 -1.52
C LYS A 179 14.22 -6.15 -1.27
N ILE A 180 13.51 -5.23 -0.63
CA ILE A 180 12.10 -5.42 -0.23
C ILE A 180 11.15 -5.18 -1.40
N LEU A 181 11.38 -4.18 -2.24
CA LEU A 181 10.49 -3.84 -3.35
C LEU A 181 10.24 -5.00 -4.32
N PRO A 182 11.25 -5.78 -4.77
CA PRO A 182 11.01 -6.97 -5.59
C PRO A 182 10.14 -8.02 -4.90
N VAL A 183 10.25 -8.15 -3.57
CA VAL A 183 9.41 -9.07 -2.80
C VAL A 183 7.96 -8.59 -2.79
N VAL A 184 7.71 -7.28 -2.66
CA VAL A 184 6.36 -6.71 -2.78
C VAL A 184 5.76 -7.00 -4.16
N ARG A 185 6.56 -6.84 -5.25
CA ARG A 185 6.12 -7.19 -6.61
C ARG A 185 5.79 -8.68 -6.72
N ARG A 186 6.68 -9.53 -6.22
CA ARG A 186 6.49 -10.99 -6.21
C ARG A 186 5.21 -11.40 -5.46
N ILE A 187 4.91 -10.78 -4.31
CA ILE A 187 3.67 -11.02 -3.56
C ILE A 187 2.44 -10.64 -4.43
N ALA A 188 2.49 -9.49 -5.09
CA ALA A 188 1.39 -9.07 -5.95
C ALA A 188 1.16 -10.06 -7.09
N ASP A 189 2.22 -10.47 -7.79
CA ASP A 189 2.15 -11.37 -8.95
C ASP A 189 1.70 -12.78 -8.57
N GLU A 190 2.36 -13.41 -7.61
CA GLU A 190 2.14 -14.81 -7.28
C GLU A 190 0.85 -15.04 -6.50
N LYS A 191 0.47 -14.09 -5.64
CA LYS A 191 -0.73 -14.21 -4.81
C LYS A 191 -1.93 -13.46 -5.37
N GLN A 192 -1.77 -12.78 -6.50
CA GLN A 192 -2.81 -11.91 -7.07
C GLN A 192 -3.34 -10.90 -6.04
N THR A 193 -2.47 -10.46 -5.13
CA THR A 193 -2.78 -9.45 -4.12
C THR A 193 -2.63 -8.07 -4.73
N ALA A 194 -3.67 -7.25 -4.66
CA ALA A 194 -3.54 -5.84 -5.02
C ALA A 194 -2.69 -5.10 -3.98
N VAL A 195 -1.87 -4.16 -4.43
CA VAL A 195 -1.04 -3.35 -3.53
C VAL A 195 -1.28 -1.88 -3.80
N ILE A 196 -1.55 -1.11 -2.75
CA ILE A 196 -1.47 0.35 -2.80
C ILE A 196 -0.23 0.75 -2.01
N LEU A 197 0.75 1.30 -2.72
CA LEU A 197 2.03 1.73 -2.18
C LEU A 197 2.09 3.25 -2.10
N VAL A 198 2.06 3.81 -0.91
CA VAL A 198 2.29 5.25 -0.67
C VAL A 198 3.77 5.49 -0.49
N GLU A 199 4.34 6.41 -1.27
CA GLU A 199 5.77 6.73 -1.22
C GLU A 199 6.05 8.21 -1.52
N GLN A 200 7.19 8.70 -0.99
CA GLN A 200 7.77 9.98 -1.36
C GLN A 200 8.86 9.80 -2.42
N HIS A 201 9.56 8.67 -2.37
CA HIS A 201 10.66 8.35 -3.28
C HIS A 201 10.14 7.79 -4.60
N VAL A 202 9.80 8.70 -5.52
CA VAL A 202 9.18 8.41 -6.82
C VAL A 202 9.89 7.30 -7.58
N HIS A 203 11.21 7.41 -7.74
CA HIS A 203 11.98 6.41 -8.50
C HIS A 203 11.86 4.99 -7.94
N MET A 204 11.84 4.85 -6.62
CA MET A 204 11.67 3.54 -5.98
C MET A 204 10.28 2.97 -6.21
N ALA A 205 9.26 3.79 -6.02
CA ALA A 205 7.87 3.39 -6.22
C ALA A 205 7.60 2.94 -7.66
N LEU A 206 8.08 3.71 -8.64
CA LEU A 206 7.90 3.41 -10.04
C LEU A 206 8.62 2.14 -10.53
N GLN A 207 9.62 1.63 -9.79
CA GLN A 207 10.29 0.37 -10.15
C GLN A 207 9.35 -0.83 -10.11
N VAL A 208 8.38 -0.82 -9.20
CA VAL A 208 7.49 -1.96 -8.95
C VAL A 208 6.03 -1.68 -9.29
N ALA A 209 5.63 -0.41 -9.43
CA ALA A 209 4.26 -0.03 -9.72
C ALA A 209 3.88 -0.28 -11.19
N ASP A 210 2.62 -0.65 -11.40
CA ASP A 210 1.98 -0.72 -12.72
C ASP A 210 1.44 0.66 -13.12
N ARG A 211 0.81 1.34 -12.17
CA ARG A 211 0.29 2.70 -12.29
C ARG A 211 0.75 3.56 -11.12
N ALA A 212 0.79 4.88 -11.36
CA ALA A 212 1.00 5.84 -10.28
C ALA A 212 0.03 7.01 -10.40
N MET A 213 -0.37 7.50 -9.22
CA MET A 213 -1.24 8.64 -9.01
C MET A 213 -0.49 9.66 -8.16
N VAL A 214 -0.50 10.92 -8.58
CA VAL A 214 0.07 12.02 -7.79
C VAL A 214 -1.04 12.74 -7.04
N LEU A 215 -0.89 12.79 -5.73
CA LEU A 215 -1.77 13.52 -4.83
C LEU A 215 -1.09 14.85 -4.41
N ALA A 216 -1.74 15.97 -4.65
CA ALA A 216 -1.28 17.29 -4.23
C ALA A 216 -2.41 18.05 -3.55
N HIS A 217 -2.16 18.55 -2.34
CA HIS A 217 -3.14 19.30 -1.54
C HIS A 217 -4.52 18.61 -1.39
N GLY A 218 -4.53 17.29 -1.39
CA GLY A 218 -5.74 16.49 -1.23
C GLY A 218 -6.48 16.14 -2.53
N ASP A 219 -6.01 16.62 -3.67
CA ASP A 219 -6.60 16.33 -4.98
C ASP A 219 -5.66 15.46 -5.82
N VAL A 220 -6.25 14.63 -6.68
CA VAL A 220 -5.49 13.87 -7.70
C VAL A 220 -5.15 14.80 -8.85
N VAL A 221 -3.88 15.07 -9.07
CA VAL A 221 -3.40 15.97 -10.12
C VAL A 221 -2.86 15.24 -11.35
N LEU A 222 -2.45 13.98 -11.19
CA LEU A 222 -1.94 13.15 -12.28
C LEU A 222 -2.23 11.68 -12.00
N GLU A 223 -2.58 10.93 -13.03
CA GLU A 223 -2.63 9.47 -13.00
C GLU A 223 -2.17 8.93 -14.36
N ARG A 224 -1.15 8.03 -14.35
CA ARG A 224 -0.55 7.45 -15.56
C ARG A 224 0.01 6.06 -15.25
N SER A 225 0.31 5.29 -16.31
CA SER A 225 1.11 4.07 -16.17
C SER A 225 2.51 4.41 -15.64
N ALA A 226 3.06 3.56 -14.77
CA ALA A 226 4.41 3.76 -14.26
C ALA A 226 5.46 3.73 -15.38
N ALA A 227 5.20 3.01 -16.46
CA ALA A 227 6.06 2.98 -17.64
C ALA A 227 6.15 4.37 -18.32
N ASN A 228 5.03 5.07 -18.45
CA ASN A 228 5.00 6.41 -19.02
C ASN A 228 5.75 7.41 -18.13
N LEU A 229 5.52 7.36 -16.82
CA LEU A 229 6.20 8.25 -15.88
C LEU A 229 7.72 8.00 -15.77
N ARG A 230 8.18 6.77 -16.03
CA ARG A 230 9.62 6.48 -16.14
C ARG A 230 10.26 7.05 -17.40
N ARG A 231 9.47 7.16 -18.50
CA ARG A 231 9.96 7.72 -19.78
C ARG A 231 9.99 9.25 -19.76
N ASP A 232 9.06 9.85 -19.05
CA ASP A 232 8.91 11.31 -18.97
C ASP A 232 8.84 11.77 -17.49
N PRO A 233 9.99 11.94 -16.81
CA PRO A 233 10.05 12.39 -15.43
C PRO A 233 9.57 13.83 -15.22
N ASP A 234 9.55 14.65 -16.27
CA ASP A 234 9.16 16.07 -16.17
C ASP A 234 7.67 16.20 -15.84
N LEU A 235 6.83 15.27 -16.30
CA LEU A 235 5.40 15.21 -15.93
C LEU A 235 5.19 15.15 -14.41
N LEU A 236 6.07 14.46 -13.70
CA LEU A 236 6.00 14.39 -12.24
C LEU A 236 6.41 15.71 -11.59
N THR A 237 7.50 16.32 -12.08
CA THR A 237 8.00 17.58 -11.56
C THR A 237 6.96 18.68 -11.70
N GLU A 238 6.31 18.80 -12.87
CA GLU A 238 5.23 19.74 -13.13
C GLU A 238 4.04 19.51 -12.19
N SER A 239 3.64 18.25 -12.00
CA SER A 239 2.53 17.87 -11.11
C SER A 239 2.80 18.24 -9.66
N TYR A 240 4.04 18.08 -9.16
CA TYR A 240 4.45 18.49 -7.82
C TYR A 240 4.46 20.01 -7.64
N LEU A 241 4.73 20.77 -8.70
CA LEU A 241 4.78 22.23 -8.68
C LEU A 241 3.39 22.88 -8.89
N GLY A 242 2.33 22.08 -9.06
CA GLY A 242 0.98 22.60 -9.32
C GLY A 242 0.85 23.26 -10.70
N ARG A 243 1.76 23.00 -11.61
CA ARG A 243 1.72 23.43 -13.01
C ARG A 243 1.07 22.31 -13.84
N THR A 244 -0.25 22.20 -13.75
CA THR A 244 -1.02 21.40 -14.74
C THR A 244 -1.12 22.21 -16.03
N ALA A 245 -0.66 21.61 -17.13
CA ALA A 245 -0.89 22.13 -18.48
C ALA A 245 -2.38 22.04 -18.84
#